data_476cef20cdb8cc075ed885efc2324724
#
_entry.id   476cef20cdb8cc075ed885efc2324724
#
_cell.length_a   1.000
_cell.length_b   1.000
_cell.length_c   1.000
_cell.angle_alpha   90.00
_cell.angle_beta   90.00
_cell.angle_gamma   90.00
#
_symmetry.space_group_name_H-M   'P 1'
#
loop_
_entity.id
_entity.type
_entity.pdbx_description
1 polymer ?
#
loop_
_entity_poly.entity_id
_entity_poly.type
_entity_poly.pdbx_seq_one_letter_code
_entity_poly.pdbx_strand_id
1 'polypeptide(L)'
;MRVFGIICEYNPFHRGHKWQIDELRRLAGEEECAVVCAMSGDFVQRGDFAIERAHARAEAAVRGGADLVLELPLPWAISSAEGFARGGVSILAATGVVDTLAFGSECGNAAKLQRVAKALLRADFPDALREELAKGLSFAAARESAARALIGEDAAVLREPNDILGVEYCKALLQSGSTIAPLAILRKVVGHNGGAAKGFASASHIRELLTNGEDASAYLTAESAAIYARECAAGRAPVTMQNAERAVLSRLRAMCEEDFARYDSGNEGLYRRFYDAARTAASVDELLSAVKTKRYAYARLRRMLLAAYLGVTAADVPPEVPYLRALACNERGRKLLKTIKKTGSAPVLTKSADVRALSEEAQKLFALTARAADQYVLAYPELRAARGSSAWTEGPVIV
;
A
#
# COMPACT_ATOMS: atom_id res chain seq x y z
N MET A 1 -23.98 -14.77 -0.58
CA MET A 1 -23.32 -13.49 -1.03
C MET A 1 -21.83 -13.71 -1.02
N ARG A 2 -21.18 -13.56 -2.14
CA ARG A 2 -19.73 -13.70 -2.30
C ARG A 2 -19.04 -12.38 -1.94
N VAL A 3 -17.98 -12.42 -1.11
CA VAL A 3 -17.25 -11.22 -0.69
C VAL A 3 -15.83 -11.23 -1.20
N PHE A 4 -15.54 -10.35 -2.14
CA PHE A 4 -14.20 -10.16 -2.69
C PHE A 4 -13.41 -9.16 -1.84
N GLY A 5 -12.20 -9.51 -1.47
CA GLY A 5 -11.21 -8.61 -0.89
C GLY A 5 -10.24 -8.10 -1.94
N ILE A 6 -9.85 -6.83 -1.87
CA ILE A 6 -8.78 -6.23 -2.68
C ILE A 6 -7.81 -5.52 -1.73
N ILE A 7 -6.50 -5.76 -1.87
CA ILE A 7 -5.46 -4.97 -1.21
C ILE A 7 -4.96 -3.94 -2.23
N CYS A 8 -5.02 -2.65 -1.90
CA CYS A 8 -4.82 -1.59 -2.88
C CYS A 8 -4.23 -0.30 -2.28
N GLU A 9 -3.86 0.61 -3.16
CA GLU A 9 -3.43 1.98 -2.84
C GLU A 9 -4.37 3.02 -3.45
N TYR A 10 -4.90 2.74 -4.64
CA TYR A 10 -5.75 3.65 -5.42
C TYR A 10 -5.19 5.08 -5.48
N ASN A 11 -3.99 5.19 -5.95
CA ASN A 11 -3.20 6.42 -5.93
C ASN A 11 -2.91 6.99 -7.34
N PRO A 12 -3.92 7.69 -7.97
CA PRO A 12 -5.33 7.81 -7.59
C PRO A 12 -6.17 6.59 -8.02
N PHE A 13 -7.47 6.56 -7.67
CA PHE A 13 -8.44 5.61 -8.24
C PHE A 13 -8.67 5.96 -9.71
N HIS A 14 -8.51 4.98 -10.61
CA HIS A 14 -8.59 5.18 -12.06
C HIS A 14 -9.40 4.09 -12.77
N ARG A 15 -9.65 4.26 -14.09
CA ARG A 15 -10.46 3.33 -14.88
C ARG A 15 -9.99 1.88 -14.82
N GLY A 16 -8.68 1.64 -14.67
CA GLY A 16 -8.15 0.29 -14.51
C GLY A 16 -8.59 -0.38 -13.21
N HIS A 17 -8.70 0.38 -12.12
CA HIS A 17 -9.22 -0.13 -10.85
C HIS A 17 -10.72 -0.38 -10.92
N LYS A 18 -11.49 0.53 -11.56
CA LYS A 18 -12.91 0.31 -11.81
C LYS A 18 -13.15 -0.95 -12.64
N TRP A 19 -12.39 -1.13 -13.71
CA TRP A 19 -12.47 -2.32 -14.54
C TRP A 19 -12.24 -3.61 -13.72
N GLN A 20 -11.27 -3.61 -12.80
CA GLN A 20 -11.03 -4.75 -11.91
C GLN A 20 -12.26 -5.06 -11.05
N ILE A 21 -12.88 -4.04 -10.46
CA ILE A 21 -14.11 -4.20 -9.64
C ILE A 21 -15.27 -4.71 -10.51
N ASP A 22 -15.46 -4.15 -11.70
CA ASP A 22 -16.51 -4.58 -12.63
C ASP A 22 -16.30 -6.05 -13.06
N GLU A 23 -15.04 -6.47 -13.27
CA GLU A 23 -14.71 -7.86 -13.60
C GLU A 23 -15.05 -8.82 -12.46
N LEU A 24 -14.84 -8.43 -11.19
CA LEU A 24 -15.26 -9.23 -10.05
C LEU A 24 -16.77 -9.42 -10.00
N ARG A 25 -17.53 -8.38 -10.28
CA ARG A 25 -19.00 -8.45 -10.35
C ARG A 25 -19.46 -9.35 -11.52
N ARG A 26 -18.79 -9.25 -12.67
CA ARG A 26 -19.03 -10.15 -13.81
C ARG A 26 -18.74 -11.61 -13.47
N LEU A 27 -17.66 -11.88 -12.74
CA LEU A 27 -17.28 -13.24 -12.32
C LEU A 27 -18.22 -13.81 -11.24
N ALA A 28 -18.88 -12.97 -10.46
CA ALA A 28 -19.92 -13.40 -9.53
C ALA A 28 -21.21 -13.85 -10.25
N GLY A 29 -21.46 -13.37 -11.48
CA GLY A 29 -22.64 -13.69 -12.26
C GLY A 29 -23.92 -13.16 -11.60
N GLU A 30 -24.90 -14.03 -11.40
CA GLU A 30 -26.18 -13.72 -10.74
C GLU A 30 -26.05 -13.74 -9.19
N GLU A 31 -24.96 -14.25 -8.66
CA GLU A 31 -24.74 -14.28 -7.21
C GLU A 31 -24.53 -12.86 -6.67
N GLU A 32 -25.25 -12.51 -5.60
CA GLU A 32 -25.02 -11.25 -4.89
C GLU A 32 -23.57 -11.20 -4.39
N CYS A 33 -22.86 -10.14 -4.71
CA CYS A 33 -21.47 -9.97 -4.29
C CYS A 33 -21.20 -8.60 -3.68
N ALA A 34 -20.14 -8.56 -2.87
CA ALA A 34 -19.62 -7.33 -2.29
C ALA A 34 -18.10 -7.26 -2.48
N VAL A 35 -17.56 -6.02 -2.50
CA VAL A 35 -16.12 -5.74 -2.63
C VAL A 35 -15.65 -4.95 -1.43
N VAL A 36 -14.72 -5.55 -0.67
CA VAL A 36 -14.06 -4.95 0.50
C VAL A 36 -12.62 -4.65 0.15
N CYS A 37 -12.19 -3.40 0.30
CA CYS A 37 -10.83 -2.96 0.03
C CYS A 37 -10.06 -2.78 1.34
N ALA A 38 -8.83 -3.34 1.44
CA ALA A 38 -7.81 -2.95 2.40
C ALA A 38 -6.87 -1.96 1.70
N MET A 39 -7.01 -0.67 1.99
CA MET A 39 -6.35 0.41 1.25
C MET A 39 -5.35 1.15 2.12
N SER A 40 -4.12 1.38 1.61
CA SER A 40 -3.15 2.21 2.30
C SER A 40 -3.71 3.59 2.63
N GLY A 41 -3.35 4.10 3.82
CA GLY A 41 -3.70 5.44 4.28
C GLY A 41 -3.06 6.53 3.42
N ASP A 42 -2.55 7.59 4.04
CA ASP A 42 -2.00 8.75 3.33
C ASP A 42 -0.62 8.51 2.71
N PHE A 43 0.01 7.37 3.00
CA PHE A 43 1.31 6.97 2.46
C PHE A 43 1.22 5.62 1.77
N VAL A 44 2.10 5.40 0.78
CA VAL A 44 2.03 4.26 -0.13
C VAL A 44 3.29 3.38 -0.08
N GLN A 45 3.17 2.14 -0.49
CA GLN A 45 4.16 1.07 -0.36
C GLN A 45 5.53 1.40 -1.00
N ARG A 46 5.54 2.21 -2.05
CA ARG A 46 6.79 2.64 -2.68
C ARG A 46 7.55 3.70 -1.90
N GLY A 47 7.11 4.07 -0.68
CA GLY A 47 7.74 5.06 0.17
C GLY A 47 7.47 6.48 -0.30
N ASP A 48 6.21 6.79 -0.55
CA ASP A 48 5.77 8.10 -1.03
C ASP A 48 4.49 8.56 -0.36
N PHE A 49 4.18 9.84 -0.49
CA PHE A 49 2.89 10.41 -0.18
C PHE A 49 1.87 9.97 -1.24
N ALA A 50 0.66 9.68 -0.84
CA ALA A 50 -0.43 9.52 -1.79
C ALA A 50 -0.79 10.88 -2.38
N ILE A 51 -1.19 10.93 -3.67
CA ILE A 51 -1.45 12.20 -4.38
C ILE A 51 -2.64 12.99 -3.81
N GLU A 52 -3.53 12.29 -3.11
CA GLU A 52 -4.67 12.83 -2.37
C GLU A 52 -4.93 12.02 -1.11
N ARG A 53 -5.59 12.63 -0.12
CA ARG A 53 -5.82 12.04 1.19
C ARG A 53 -6.61 10.72 1.14
N ALA A 54 -6.43 9.88 2.15
CA ALA A 54 -7.03 8.54 2.21
C ALA A 54 -8.56 8.55 2.04
N HIS A 55 -9.28 9.46 2.70
CA HIS A 55 -10.75 9.54 2.61
C HIS A 55 -11.24 9.92 1.22
N ALA A 56 -10.54 10.79 0.48
CA ALA A 56 -10.87 11.13 -0.91
C ALA A 56 -10.71 9.92 -1.84
N ARG A 57 -9.58 9.18 -1.69
CA ARG A 57 -9.34 7.95 -2.46
C ARG A 57 -10.33 6.84 -2.11
N ALA A 58 -10.70 6.72 -0.83
CA ALA A 58 -11.72 5.77 -0.38
C ALA A 58 -13.10 6.10 -0.94
N GLU A 59 -13.49 7.39 -0.95
CA GLU A 59 -14.73 7.86 -1.58
C GLU A 59 -14.75 7.51 -3.07
N ALA A 60 -13.65 7.80 -3.79
CA ALA A 60 -13.52 7.48 -5.21
C ALA A 60 -13.66 5.97 -5.48
N ALA A 61 -13.08 5.13 -4.61
CA ALA A 61 -13.20 3.68 -4.73
C ALA A 61 -14.64 3.20 -4.52
N VAL A 62 -15.36 3.75 -3.52
CA VAL A 62 -16.77 3.37 -3.26
C VAL A 62 -17.67 3.84 -4.41
N ARG A 63 -17.51 5.06 -4.91
CA ARG A 63 -18.22 5.54 -6.11
C ARG A 63 -17.86 4.75 -7.36
N GLY A 64 -16.63 4.22 -7.42
CA GLY A 64 -16.14 3.33 -8.46
C GLY A 64 -16.61 1.88 -8.35
N GLY A 65 -17.38 1.53 -7.30
CA GLY A 65 -18.02 0.23 -7.16
C GLY A 65 -17.54 -0.64 -5.99
N ALA A 66 -16.57 -0.22 -5.18
CA ALA A 66 -16.29 -0.87 -3.90
C ALA A 66 -17.44 -0.65 -2.91
N ASP A 67 -17.66 -1.59 -1.99
CA ASP A 67 -18.73 -1.48 -1.00
C ASP A 67 -18.21 -0.98 0.35
N LEU A 68 -16.98 -1.36 0.71
CA LEU A 68 -16.34 -0.99 1.97
C LEU A 68 -14.84 -0.79 1.74
N VAL A 69 -14.30 0.30 2.25
CA VAL A 69 -12.85 0.56 2.27
C VAL A 69 -12.38 0.63 3.72
N LEU A 70 -11.48 -0.27 4.07
CA LEU A 70 -10.78 -0.34 5.36
C LEU A 70 -9.35 0.19 5.20
N GLU A 71 -8.85 0.88 6.20
CA GLU A 71 -7.48 1.40 6.20
C GLU A 71 -6.46 0.28 6.45
N LEU A 72 -5.44 0.20 5.59
CA LEU A 72 -4.20 -0.52 5.90
C LEU A 72 -3.31 0.42 6.73
N PRO A 73 -3.09 0.13 8.02
CA PRO A 73 -2.35 1.04 8.89
C PRO A 73 -0.91 1.29 8.43
N LEU A 74 -0.40 2.45 8.79
CA LEU A 74 0.86 3.01 8.32
C LEU A 74 2.06 2.05 8.30
N PRO A 75 2.39 1.26 9.35
CA PRO A 75 3.59 0.44 9.34
C PRO A 75 3.60 -0.59 8.20
N TRP A 76 2.44 -1.17 7.87
CA TRP A 76 2.33 -2.09 6.74
C TRP A 76 2.23 -1.35 5.40
N ALA A 77 1.55 -0.21 5.36
CA ALA A 77 1.36 0.56 4.13
C ALA A 77 2.69 1.01 3.50
N ILE A 78 3.72 1.30 4.31
CA ILE A 78 5.06 1.72 3.84
C ILE A 78 6.12 0.62 3.95
N SER A 79 5.72 -0.65 4.13
CA SER A 79 6.66 -1.76 4.29
C SER A 79 7.09 -2.38 2.95
N SER A 80 7.89 -3.44 3.00
CA SER A 80 8.21 -4.27 1.82
C SER A 80 6.93 -4.89 1.23
N ALA A 81 7.01 -5.48 0.02
CA ALA A 81 5.89 -6.20 -0.57
C ALA A 81 5.35 -7.30 0.36
N GLU A 82 6.23 -8.00 1.08
CA GLU A 82 5.87 -9.02 2.07
C GLU A 82 5.09 -8.43 3.26
N GLY A 83 5.59 -7.35 3.87
CA GLY A 83 4.90 -6.69 4.98
C GLY A 83 3.57 -6.08 4.56
N PHE A 84 3.52 -5.42 3.39
CA PHE A 84 2.30 -4.89 2.80
C PHE A 84 1.25 -5.99 2.58
N ALA A 85 1.65 -7.12 2.01
CA ALA A 85 0.79 -8.28 1.80
C ALA A 85 0.28 -8.85 3.12
N ARG A 86 1.17 -9.03 4.11
CA ARG A 86 0.81 -9.53 5.44
C ARG A 86 -0.24 -8.64 6.12
N GLY A 87 -0.03 -7.32 6.11
CA GLY A 87 -0.99 -6.38 6.70
C GLY A 87 -2.34 -6.40 5.97
N GLY A 88 -2.33 -6.37 4.64
CA GLY A 88 -3.55 -6.41 3.84
C GLY A 88 -4.34 -7.71 4.02
N VAL A 89 -3.67 -8.86 4.01
CA VAL A 89 -4.30 -10.16 4.28
C VAL A 89 -4.84 -10.23 5.71
N SER A 90 -4.09 -9.72 6.69
CA SER A 90 -4.55 -9.66 8.10
C SER A 90 -5.85 -8.86 8.24
N ILE A 91 -5.97 -7.69 7.58
CA ILE A 91 -7.22 -6.90 7.57
C ILE A 91 -8.37 -7.70 6.98
N LEU A 92 -8.18 -8.27 5.78
CA LEU A 92 -9.26 -8.97 5.09
C LEU A 92 -9.69 -10.22 5.86
N ALA A 93 -8.75 -10.99 6.41
CA ALA A 93 -9.02 -12.14 7.24
C ALA A 93 -9.76 -11.75 8.54
N ALA A 94 -9.33 -10.66 9.20
CA ALA A 94 -9.95 -10.19 10.43
C ALA A 94 -11.40 -9.72 10.24
N THR A 95 -11.84 -9.44 9.01
CA THR A 95 -13.27 -9.14 8.75
C THR A 95 -14.19 -10.33 9.01
N GLY A 96 -13.69 -11.56 8.85
CA GLY A 96 -14.49 -12.79 8.95
C GLY A 96 -15.59 -12.95 7.90
N VAL A 97 -15.59 -12.10 6.84
CA VAL A 97 -16.60 -12.10 5.77
C VAL A 97 -16.00 -12.24 4.37
N VAL A 98 -14.72 -11.99 4.17
CA VAL A 98 -14.04 -12.09 2.87
C VAL A 98 -13.72 -13.55 2.58
N ASP A 99 -14.15 -14.05 1.42
CA ASP A 99 -13.89 -15.41 0.96
C ASP A 99 -12.88 -15.51 -0.19
N THR A 100 -12.66 -14.43 -0.94
CA THR A 100 -11.78 -14.41 -2.11
C THR A 100 -10.93 -13.14 -2.12
N LEU A 101 -9.59 -13.29 -2.14
CA LEU A 101 -8.65 -12.17 -2.34
C LEU A 101 -8.34 -12.03 -3.83
N ALA A 102 -8.81 -10.95 -4.43
CA ALA A 102 -8.63 -10.65 -5.84
C ALA A 102 -7.51 -9.62 -6.06
N PHE A 103 -6.62 -9.87 -7.01
CA PHE A 103 -5.54 -8.96 -7.37
C PHE A 103 -5.19 -9.05 -8.86
N GLY A 104 -4.65 -7.95 -9.41
CA GLY A 104 -4.14 -7.93 -10.77
C GLY A 104 -2.81 -8.68 -10.87
N SER A 105 -2.61 -9.44 -11.95
CA SER A 105 -1.45 -10.28 -12.18
C SER A 105 -1.06 -10.23 -13.66
N GLU A 106 0.22 -10.24 -13.96
CA GLU A 106 0.72 -10.34 -15.34
C GLU A 106 0.52 -11.76 -15.90
N CYS A 107 0.68 -12.80 -15.08
CA CYS A 107 0.46 -14.17 -15.51
C CYS A 107 -1.00 -14.63 -15.43
N GLY A 108 -1.85 -13.94 -14.63
CA GLY A 108 -3.26 -14.28 -14.46
C GLY A 108 -3.54 -15.69 -13.90
N ASN A 109 -2.57 -16.32 -13.23
CA ASN A 109 -2.65 -17.71 -12.79
C ASN A 109 -2.35 -17.86 -11.29
N ALA A 110 -3.41 -17.85 -10.47
CA ALA A 110 -3.30 -17.95 -9.02
C ALA A 110 -2.63 -19.26 -8.56
N ALA A 111 -2.87 -20.38 -9.24
CA ALA A 111 -2.26 -21.67 -8.89
C ALA A 111 -0.72 -21.63 -9.10
N LYS A 112 -0.25 -20.97 -10.17
CA LYS A 112 1.17 -20.75 -10.40
C LYS A 112 1.80 -19.90 -9.30
N LEU A 113 1.16 -18.78 -8.94
CA LEU A 113 1.62 -17.89 -7.86
C LEU A 113 1.67 -18.61 -6.49
N GLN A 114 0.68 -19.46 -6.20
CA GLN A 114 0.66 -20.28 -4.98
C GLN A 114 1.81 -21.33 -4.97
N ARG A 115 2.15 -21.95 -6.11
CA ARG A 115 3.32 -22.87 -6.17
C ARG A 115 4.61 -22.13 -5.85
N VAL A 116 4.79 -20.94 -6.42
CA VAL A 116 5.95 -20.10 -6.12
C VAL A 116 5.97 -19.70 -4.64
N ALA A 117 4.84 -19.25 -4.09
CA ALA A 117 4.72 -18.91 -2.68
C ALA A 117 5.11 -20.07 -1.75
N LYS A 118 4.64 -21.30 -2.07
CA LYS A 118 5.03 -22.52 -1.32
C LYS A 118 6.52 -22.80 -1.40
N ALA A 119 7.14 -22.64 -2.57
CA ALA A 119 8.58 -22.83 -2.74
C ALA A 119 9.38 -21.83 -1.89
N LEU A 120 8.97 -20.56 -1.86
CA LEU A 120 9.63 -19.53 -1.03
C LEU A 120 9.47 -19.75 0.49
N LEU A 121 8.49 -20.55 0.91
CA LEU A 121 8.24 -20.92 2.30
C LEU A 121 8.92 -22.24 2.73
N ARG A 122 9.63 -22.92 1.82
CA ARG A 122 10.37 -24.13 2.16
C ARG A 122 11.50 -23.84 3.15
N ALA A 123 11.80 -24.79 4.02
CA ALA A 123 12.86 -24.68 5.01
C ALA A 123 14.26 -24.53 4.39
N ASP A 124 14.49 -25.08 3.19
CA ASP A 124 15.76 -25.04 2.44
C ASP A 124 15.92 -23.76 1.59
N PHE A 125 14.85 -22.97 1.39
CA PHE A 125 14.90 -21.77 0.55
C PHE A 125 15.87 -20.69 1.06
N PRO A 126 15.95 -20.39 2.38
CA PRO A 126 16.91 -19.38 2.90
C PRO A 126 18.37 -19.72 2.57
N ASP A 127 18.73 -21.00 2.60
CA ASP A 127 20.09 -21.45 2.27
C ASP A 127 20.37 -21.28 0.78
N ALA A 128 19.46 -21.73 -0.09
CA ALA A 128 19.56 -21.51 -1.53
C ALA A 128 19.65 -20.01 -1.90
N LEU A 129 18.87 -19.16 -1.24
CA LEU A 129 18.94 -17.70 -1.44
C LEU A 129 20.30 -17.13 -1.03
N ARG A 130 20.86 -17.61 0.09
CA ARG A 130 22.16 -17.17 0.61
C ARG A 130 23.30 -17.54 -0.34
N GLU A 131 23.25 -18.72 -0.95
CA GLU A 131 24.21 -19.16 -1.96
C GLU A 131 24.15 -18.25 -3.20
N GLU A 132 22.97 -17.91 -3.67
CA GLU A 132 22.82 -17.00 -4.82
C GLU A 132 23.29 -15.56 -4.51
N LEU A 133 23.03 -15.06 -3.31
CA LEU A 133 23.53 -13.76 -2.85
C LEU A 133 25.07 -13.74 -2.74
N ALA A 134 25.70 -14.84 -2.34
CA ALA A 134 27.16 -14.96 -2.27
C ALA A 134 27.83 -14.85 -3.65
N LYS A 135 27.10 -15.13 -4.75
CA LYS A 135 27.57 -14.90 -6.13
C LYS A 135 27.55 -13.42 -6.56
N GLY A 136 27.14 -12.50 -5.67
CA GLY A 136 27.08 -11.06 -5.95
C GLY A 136 25.82 -10.61 -6.67
N LEU A 137 24.79 -11.45 -6.78
CA LEU A 137 23.51 -11.09 -7.38
C LEU A 137 22.76 -10.07 -6.50
N SER A 138 21.92 -9.25 -7.13
CA SER A 138 20.97 -8.44 -6.38
C SER A 138 19.93 -9.35 -5.70
N PHE A 139 19.31 -8.88 -4.62
CA PHE A 139 18.31 -9.67 -3.88
C PHE A 139 17.20 -10.22 -4.80
N ALA A 140 16.70 -9.41 -5.73
CA ALA A 140 15.64 -9.82 -6.66
C ALA A 140 16.11 -10.95 -7.60
N ALA A 141 17.33 -10.81 -8.16
CA ALA A 141 17.92 -11.83 -9.05
C ALA A 141 18.26 -13.11 -8.28
N ALA A 142 18.84 -13.00 -7.09
CA ALA A 142 19.17 -14.13 -6.24
C ALA A 142 17.91 -14.92 -5.82
N ARG A 143 16.84 -14.19 -5.45
CA ARG A 143 15.53 -14.79 -5.08
C ARG A 143 14.92 -15.56 -6.24
N GLU A 144 14.93 -14.99 -7.45
CA GLU A 144 14.44 -15.69 -8.65
C GLU A 144 15.30 -16.91 -8.96
N SER A 145 16.64 -16.78 -8.94
CA SER A 145 17.56 -17.89 -9.22
C SER A 145 17.37 -19.05 -8.25
N ALA A 146 17.32 -18.77 -6.94
CA ALA A 146 17.04 -19.77 -5.92
C ALA A 146 15.68 -20.45 -6.11
N ALA A 147 14.64 -19.69 -6.42
CA ALA A 147 13.31 -20.25 -6.70
C ALA A 147 13.33 -21.11 -7.96
N ARG A 148 14.04 -20.69 -9.01
CA ARG A 148 14.16 -21.44 -10.28
C ARG A 148 14.82 -22.80 -10.08
N ALA A 149 15.79 -22.91 -9.20
CA ALA A 149 16.40 -24.20 -8.86
C ALA A 149 15.40 -25.18 -8.22
N LEU A 150 14.36 -24.68 -7.54
CA LEU A 150 13.36 -25.50 -6.85
C LEU A 150 12.12 -25.84 -7.71
N ILE A 151 11.69 -24.89 -8.56
CA ILE A 151 10.41 -24.98 -9.27
C ILE A 151 10.50 -24.65 -10.77
N GLY A 152 11.71 -24.53 -11.33
CA GLY A 152 11.94 -24.28 -12.75
C GLY A 152 11.37 -22.94 -13.23
N GLU A 153 10.76 -22.94 -14.43
CA GLU A 153 10.29 -21.74 -15.13
C GLU A 153 9.13 -21.00 -14.42
N ASP A 154 8.44 -21.64 -13.48
CA ASP A 154 7.40 -20.95 -12.70
C ASP A 154 7.98 -19.78 -11.90
N ALA A 155 9.27 -19.81 -11.54
CA ALA A 155 9.96 -18.73 -10.85
C ALA A 155 10.02 -17.40 -11.63
N ALA A 156 9.82 -17.44 -12.97
CA ALA A 156 9.86 -16.22 -13.80
C ALA A 156 8.83 -15.16 -13.40
N VAL A 157 7.74 -15.53 -12.71
CA VAL A 157 6.76 -14.56 -12.17
C VAL A 157 7.38 -13.58 -11.16
N LEU A 158 8.53 -13.93 -10.57
CA LEU A 158 9.27 -13.05 -9.66
C LEU A 158 9.98 -11.87 -10.36
N ARG A 159 9.84 -11.73 -11.67
CA ARG A 159 10.31 -10.58 -12.46
C ARG A 159 9.25 -9.50 -12.60
N GLU A 160 7.98 -9.87 -12.48
CA GLU A 160 6.85 -9.01 -12.76
C GLU A 160 6.30 -8.38 -11.48
N PRO A 161 6.13 -7.03 -11.43
CA PRO A 161 5.81 -6.32 -10.18
C PRO A 161 4.51 -6.76 -9.50
N ASN A 162 3.45 -7.02 -10.28
CA ASN A 162 2.18 -7.42 -9.68
C ASN A 162 2.15 -8.91 -9.35
N ASP A 163 2.86 -9.75 -10.12
CA ASP A 163 3.02 -11.16 -9.77
C ASP A 163 3.86 -11.33 -8.49
N ILE A 164 4.88 -10.48 -8.26
CA ILE A 164 5.61 -10.44 -6.99
C ILE A 164 4.63 -10.18 -5.84
N LEU A 165 3.77 -9.17 -5.94
CA LEU A 165 2.74 -8.90 -4.93
C LEU A 165 1.77 -10.07 -4.80
N GLY A 166 1.34 -10.67 -5.90
CA GLY A 166 0.49 -11.88 -5.92
C GLY A 166 1.12 -13.06 -5.18
N VAL A 167 2.41 -13.28 -5.35
CA VAL A 167 3.18 -14.30 -4.60
C VAL A 167 3.21 -13.96 -3.11
N GLU A 168 3.45 -12.69 -2.73
CA GLU A 168 3.44 -12.29 -1.33
C GLU A 168 2.04 -12.41 -0.70
N TYR A 169 0.97 -12.12 -1.43
CA TYR A 169 -0.40 -12.38 -0.96
C TYR A 169 -0.63 -13.87 -0.71
N CYS A 170 -0.22 -14.73 -1.63
CA CYS A 170 -0.31 -16.18 -1.46
C CYS A 170 0.52 -16.68 -0.28
N LYS A 171 1.74 -16.13 -0.05
CA LYS A 171 2.55 -16.43 1.13
C LYS A 171 1.82 -16.05 2.43
N ALA A 172 1.29 -14.82 2.49
CA ALA A 172 0.58 -14.32 3.66
C ALA A 172 -0.66 -15.17 3.99
N LEU A 173 -1.44 -15.58 2.97
CA LEU A 173 -2.57 -16.50 3.14
C LEU A 173 -2.14 -17.86 3.70
N LEU A 174 -1.05 -18.43 3.18
CA LEU A 174 -0.51 -19.71 3.67
C LEU A 174 0.00 -19.62 5.11
N GLN A 175 0.72 -18.55 5.43
CA GLN A 175 1.32 -18.36 6.77
C GLN A 175 0.28 -18.09 7.85
N SER A 176 -0.81 -17.38 7.50
CA SER A 176 -1.91 -17.11 8.44
C SER A 176 -2.90 -18.25 8.57
N GLY A 177 -2.77 -19.32 7.76
CA GLY A 177 -3.77 -20.40 7.72
C GLY A 177 -5.15 -19.92 7.25
N SER A 178 -5.21 -18.80 6.53
CA SER A 178 -6.46 -18.21 6.06
C SER A 178 -7.17 -19.09 5.02
N THR A 179 -8.49 -19.18 5.12
CA THR A 179 -9.36 -19.87 4.15
C THR A 179 -9.70 -19.02 2.92
N ILE A 180 -9.26 -17.77 2.86
CA ILE A 180 -9.48 -16.87 1.72
C ILE A 180 -8.78 -17.43 0.49
N ALA A 181 -9.54 -17.62 -0.60
CA ALA A 181 -9.00 -18.13 -1.86
C ALA A 181 -8.36 -17.01 -2.69
N PRO A 182 -7.13 -17.14 -3.20
CA PRO A 182 -6.55 -16.14 -4.10
C PRO A 182 -7.16 -16.23 -5.50
N LEU A 183 -7.45 -15.08 -6.11
CA LEU A 183 -7.95 -14.90 -7.46
C LEU A 183 -7.06 -13.92 -8.24
N ALA A 184 -6.27 -14.43 -9.17
CA ALA A 184 -5.44 -13.62 -10.05
C ALA A 184 -6.24 -13.18 -11.28
N ILE A 185 -6.40 -11.87 -11.46
CA ILE A 185 -7.05 -11.28 -12.64
C ILE A 185 -5.97 -10.86 -13.61
N LEU A 186 -6.01 -11.40 -14.84
CA LEU A 186 -5.05 -11.04 -15.89
C LEU A 186 -5.18 -9.54 -16.19
N ARG A 187 -4.08 -8.80 -16.02
CA ARG A 187 -4.04 -7.38 -16.33
C ARG A 187 -4.18 -7.17 -17.84
N LYS A 188 -5.09 -6.30 -18.24
CA LYS A 188 -5.08 -5.80 -19.62
C LYS A 188 -3.81 -4.98 -19.79
N VAL A 189 -2.91 -5.44 -20.66
CA VAL A 189 -1.58 -4.87 -20.87
C VAL A 189 -1.72 -3.41 -21.30
N VAL A 190 -1.37 -2.50 -20.41
CA VAL A 190 -0.84 -1.20 -20.79
C VAL A 190 0.64 -1.47 -21.05
N GLY A 191 1.11 -1.24 -22.28
CA GLY A 191 2.47 -1.61 -22.68
C GLY A 191 3.53 -1.17 -21.67
N HIS A 192 4.61 -1.93 -21.53
CA HIS A 192 5.70 -1.75 -20.57
C HIS A 192 6.35 -0.34 -20.61
N ASN A 193 6.12 0.43 -21.65
CA ASN A 193 6.64 1.78 -21.89
C ASN A 193 5.67 2.91 -21.53
N GLY A 194 4.68 2.68 -20.67
CA GLY A 194 3.85 3.77 -20.11
C GLY A 194 2.89 4.43 -21.09
N GLY A 195 2.82 3.99 -22.35
CA GLY A 195 1.94 4.57 -23.35
C GLY A 195 0.47 4.23 -23.08
N ALA A 196 -0.39 5.25 -23.12
CA ALA A 196 -1.82 5.14 -22.97
C ALA A 196 -2.42 4.29 -24.11
N ALA A 197 -2.95 3.12 -23.76
CA ALA A 197 -3.71 2.29 -24.70
C ALA A 197 -5.20 2.37 -24.35
N LYS A 198 -6.00 2.94 -25.24
CA LYS A 198 -7.48 2.93 -25.20
C LYS A 198 -8.10 3.35 -23.85
N GLY A 199 -7.63 4.46 -23.22
CA GLY A 199 -8.21 5.00 -21.98
C GLY A 199 -7.70 4.33 -20.70
N PHE A 200 -6.62 3.56 -20.75
CA PHE A 200 -5.91 3.02 -19.60
C PHE A 200 -4.49 3.56 -19.55
N ALA A 201 -4.03 3.93 -18.37
CA ALA A 201 -2.66 4.35 -18.10
C ALA A 201 -2.18 3.79 -16.76
N SER A 202 -0.87 3.77 -16.53
CA SER A 202 -0.32 3.42 -15.23
C SER A 202 -0.63 4.52 -14.20
N ALA A 203 -0.81 4.16 -12.94
CA ALA A 203 -1.02 5.13 -11.87
C ALA A 203 0.15 6.14 -11.77
N SER A 204 1.38 5.73 -12.11
CA SER A 204 2.55 6.63 -12.13
C SER A 204 2.41 7.71 -13.20
N HIS A 205 1.99 7.35 -14.43
CA HIS A 205 1.76 8.31 -15.49
C HIS A 205 0.62 9.28 -15.15
N ILE A 206 -0.48 8.75 -14.57
CA ILE A 206 -1.60 9.60 -14.13
C ILE A 206 -1.13 10.61 -13.08
N ARG A 207 -0.33 10.18 -12.10
CA ARG A 207 0.23 11.11 -11.10
C ARG A 207 1.14 12.16 -11.71
N GLU A 208 1.96 11.80 -12.69
CA GLU A 208 2.82 12.74 -13.42
C GLU A 208 1.98 13.84 -14.08
N LEU A 209 0.94 13.48 -14.86
CA LEU A 209 0.02 14.44 -15.44
C LEU A 209 -0.61 15.36 -14.39
N LEU A 210 -1.18 14.78 -13.33
CA LEU A 210 -1.84 15.53 -12.27
C LEU A 210 -0.89 16.49 -11.53
N THR A 211 0.35 16.06 -11.29
CA THR A 211 1.37 16.89 -10.61
C THR A 211 1.82 18.05 -11.49
N ASN A 212 1.88 17.84 -12.81
CA ASN A 212 2.21 18.88 -13.78
C ASN A 212 1.02 19.82 -14.09
N GLY A 213 -0.15 19.57 -13.54
CA GLY A 213 -1.36 20.33 -13.86
C GLY A 213 -1.97 19.99 -15.23
N GLU A 214 -1.61 18.84 -15.78
CA GLU A 214 -2.10 18.35 -17.07
C GLU A 214 -3.41 17.57 -16.90
N ASP A 215 -4.22 17.49 -17.96
CA ASP A 215 -5.48 16.77 -17.94
C ASP A 215 -5.30 15.25 -17.93
N ALA A 216 -5.74 14.62 -16.87
CA ALA A 216 -5.75 13.17 -16.69
C ALA A 216 -7.17 12.56 -16.78
N SER A 217 -8.20 13.33 -17.16
CA SER A 217 -9.62 12.92 -17.16
C SER A 217 -9.88 11.71 -18.06
N ALA A 218 -9.10 11.53 -19.12
CA ALA A 218 -9.17 10.36 -20.00
C ALA A 218 -8.93 9.03 -19.28
N TYR A 219 -8.22 9.04 -18.14
CA TYR A 219 -7.81 7.85 -17.39
C TYR A 219 -8.57 7.66 -16.07
N LEU A 220 -9.18 8.74 -15.57
CA LEU A 220 -9.98 8.72 -14.34
C LEU A 220 -11.44 8.36 -14.63
N THR A 221 -12.16 7.86 -13.62
CA THR A 221 -13.62 7.86 -13.67
C THR A 221 -14.13 9.29 -13.47
N ALA A 222 -15.35 9.58 -13.90
CA ALA A 222 -15.94 10.91 -13.71
C ALA A 222 -15.99 11.32 -12.23
N GLU A 223 -16.32 10.36 -11.36
CA GLU A 223 -16.39 10.56 -9.91
C GLU A 223 -15.00 10.83 -9.33
N SER A 224 -13.97 10.06 -9.72
CA SER A 224 -12.60 10.26 -9.25
C SER A 224 -12.06 11.61 -9.70
N ALA A 225 -12.32 12.02 -10.95
CA ALA A 225 -11.93 13.33 -11.46
C ALA A 225 -12.61 14.47 -10.69
N ALA A 226 -13.91 14.34 -10.40
CA ALA A 226 -14.66 15.34 -9.64
C ALA A 226 -14.16 15.45 -8.17
N ILE A 227 -13.83 14.31 -7.54
CA ILE A 227 -13.26 14.28 -6.19
C ILE A 227 -11.89 14.96 -6.20
N TYR A 228 -11.00 14.59 -7.13
CA TYR A 228 -9.70 15.23 -7.26
C TYR A 228 -9.79 16.73 -7.47
N ALA A 229 -10.67 17.20 -8.37
CA ALA A 229 -10.92 18.62 -8.58
C ALA A 229 -11.41 19.33 -7.32
N ARG A 230 -12.28 18.68 -6.52
CA ARG A 230 -12.71 19.19 -5.22
C ARG A 230 -11.55 19.32 -4.24
N GLU A 231 -10.66 18.33 -4.17
CA GLU A 231 -9.49 18.38 -3.29
C GLU A 231 -8.49 19.46 -3.74
N CYS A 232 -8.30 19.65 -5.06
CA CYS A 232 -7.51 20.76 -5.61
C CYS A 232 -8.10 22.13 -5.25
N ALA A 233 -9.40 22.32 -5.46
CA ALA A 233 -10.09 23.57 -5.12
C ALA A 233 -10.01 23.91 -3.61
N ALA A 234 -9.92 22.87 -2.77
CA ALA A 234 -9.72 23.03 -1.33
C ALA A 234 -8.24 23.17 -0.91
N GLY A 235 -7.30 23.23 -1.86
CA GLY A 235 -5.88 23.36 -1.63
C GLY A 235 -5.20 22.12 -1.02
N ARG A 236 -5.82 20.92 -1.14
CA ARG A 236 -5.36 19.67 -0.53
C ARG A 236 -4.76 18.67 -1.52
N ALA A 237 -4.75 18.98 -2.82
CA ALA A 237 -4.14 18.17 -3.87
C ALA A 237 -3.54 19.08 -4.96
N PRO A 238 -2.56 18.58 -5.74
CA PRO A 238 -1.84 17.31 -5.59
C PRO A 238 -0.88 17.30 -4.40
N VAL A 239 -0.77 16.17 -3.71
CA VAL A 239 0.20 15.97 -2.63
C VAL A 239 1.41 15.23 -3.18
N THR A 240 2.60 15.75 -2.89
CA THR A 240 3.89 15.14 -3.28
C THR A 240 4.89 15.23 -2.15
N MET A 241 5.93 14.40 -2.18
CA MET A 241 7.03 14.49 -1.21
C MET A 241 7.77 15.84 -1.32
N GLN A 242 7.84 16.41 -2.52
CA GLN A 242 8.46 17.72 -2.76
C GLN A 242 7.74 18.86 -2.02
N ASN A 243 6.40 18.77 -1.88
CA ASN A 243 5.66 19.76 -1.11
C ASN A 243 6.06 19.74 0.38
N ALA A 244 6.40 18.57 0.92
CA ALA A 244 6.84 18.40 2.32
C ALA A 244 8.37 18.44 2.48
N GLU A 245 9.14 18.73 1.42
CA GLU A 245 10.60 18.55 1.39
C GLU A 245 11.34 19.20 2.56
N ARG A 246 10.98 20.45 2.89
CA ARG A 246 11.59 21.15 4.03
C ARG A 246 11.28 20.50 5.37
N ALA A 247 10.05 19.99 5.54
CA ALA A 247 9.68 19.28 6.75
C ALA A 247 10.45 17.96 6.87
N VAL A 248 10.58 17.22 5.78
CA VAL A 248 11.38 15.99 5.69
C VAL A 248 12.84 16.26 6.03
N LEU A 249 13.48 17.21 5.34
CA LEU A 249 14.88 17.55 5.57
C LEU A 249 15.13 18.09 6.99
N SER A 250 14.22 18.92 7.52
CA SER A 250 14.30 19.42 8.89
C SER A 250 14.31 18.28 9.91
N ARG A 251 13.38 17.32 9.76
CA ARG A 251 13.30 16.16 10.63
C ARG A 251 14.59 15.31 10.56
N LEU A 252 15.08 15.02 9.35
CA LEU A 252 16.26 14.19 9.16
C LEU A 252 17.53 14.88 9.69
N ARG A 253 17.66 16.20 9.54
CA ARG A 253 18.81 16.97 10.05
C ARG A 253 18.84 17.08 11.58
N ALA A 254 17.69 16.92 12.24
CA ALA A 254 17.61 16.89 13.70
C ALA A 254 18.00 15.52 14.30
N MET A 255 18.18 14.47 13.47
CA MET A 255 18.56 13.13 13.91
C MET A 255 20.08 12.98 14.02
N CYS A 256 20.55 12.18 14.99
CA CYS A 256 21.93 11.71 15.06
C CYS A 256 22.13 10.43 14.21
N GLU A 257 23.36 9.93 14.11
CA GLU A 257 23.68 8.75 13.31
C GLU A 257 22.95 7.50 13.84
N GLU A 258 22.89 7.35 15.16
CA GLU A 258 22.25 6.23 15.86
C GLU A 258 20.73 6.18 15.63
N ASP A 259 20.11 7.34 15.44
CA ASP A 259 18.67 7.39 15.12
C ASP A 259 18.39 6.75 13.76
N PHE A 260 19.23 6.98 12.75
CA PHE A 260 19.08 6.36 11.44
C PHE A 260 19.25 4.85 11.48
N ALA A 261 20.06 4.32 12.38
CA ALA A 261 20.26 2.88 12.53
C ALA A 261 18.96 2.12 12.85
N ARG A 262 18.00 2.77 13.53
CA ARG A 262 16.67 2.18 13.85
C ARG A 262 15.82 1.90 12.62
N TYR A 263 16.08 2.55 11.50
CA TYR A 263 15.33 2.43 10.25
C TYR A 263 16.06 1.58 9.20
N ASP A 264 17.32 1.21 9.46
CA ASP A 264 18.09 0.32 8.60
C ASP A 264 17.85 -1.14 8.98
N SER A 265 17.02 -1.84 8.19
CA SER A 265 16.72 -3.25 8.40
C SER A 265 17.87 -4.20 8.00
N GLY A 266 18.97 -3.68 7.47
CA GLY A 266 20.14 -4.44 7.03
C GLY A 266 21.40 -3.93 7.71
N ASN A 267 22.25 -4.82 8.22
CA ASN A 267 23.53 -4.50 8.85
C ASN A 267 24.63 -4.02 7.86
N GLU A 268 24.24 -3.20 6.87
CA GLU A 268 25.07 -2.87 5.72
C GLU A 268 25.63 -1.43 5.76
N GLY A 269 25.34 -0.69 6.85
CA GLY A 269 25.81 0.71 6.99
C GLY A 269 25.05 1.71 6.12
N LEU A 270 23.86 1.36 5.60
CA LEU A 270 23.03 2.27 4.83
C LEU A 270 22.63 3.50 5.64
N TYR A 271 22.42 3.35 6.94
CA TYR A 271 22.07 4.42 7.87
C TYR A 271 23.13 5.54 7.91
N ARG A 272 24.43 5.23 7.83
CA ARG A 272 25.50 6.23 7.77
C ARG A 272 25.41 7.07 6.51
N ARG A 273 25.18 6.43 5.37
CA ARG A 273 24.98 7.14 4.10
C ARG A 273 23.80 8.11 4.15
N PHE A 274 22.70 7.70 4.83
CA PHE A 274 21.56 8.60 5.06
C PHE A 274 21.92 9.77 5.98
N TYR A 275 22.65 9.51 7.06
CA TYR A 275 23.12 10.55 7.97
C TYR A 275 23.96 11.59 7.26
N ASP A 276 24.99 11.15 6.50
CA ASP A 276 25.88 12.04 5.75
C ASP A 276 25.10 12.84 4.69
N ALA A 277 24.29 12.18 3.89
CA ALA A 277 23.51 12.82 2.84
C ALA A 277 22.48 13.84 3.40
N ALA A 278 21.84 13.56 4.54
CA ALA A 278 20.89 14.49 5.16
C ALA A 278 21.52 15.83 5.56
N ARG A 279 22.84 15.87 5.83
CA ARG A 279 23.57 17.09 6.22
C ARG A 279 23.88 18.01 5.04
N THR A 280 24.08 17.44 3.86
CA THR A 280 24.57 18.17 2.69
C THR A 280 23.53 18.38 1.61
N ALA A 281 22.58 17.45 1.45
CA ALA A 281 21.58 17.52 0.39
C ALA A 281 20.63 18.73 0.56
N ALA A 282 20.39 19.45 -0.52
CA ALA A 282 19.47 20.58 -0.57
C ALA A 282 18.02 20.14 -0.89
N SER A 283 17.84 18.91 -1.42
CA SER A 283 16.55 18.33 -1.76
C SER A 283 16.46 16.85 -1.36
N VAL A 284 15.24 16.31 -1.29
CA VAL A 284 15.02 14.88 -1.05
C VAL A 284 15.55 14.04 -2.20
N ASP A 285 15.42 14.51 -3.44
CA ASP A 285 15.93 13.79 -4.62
C ASP A 285 17.47 13.76 -4.64
N GLU A 286 18.13 14.85 -4.25
CA GLU A 286 19.58 14.90 -4.06
C GLU A 286 20.03 13.93 -2.95
N LEU A 287 19.33 13.91 -1.81
CA LEU A 287 19.60 12.98 -0.70
C LEU A 287 19.52 11.53 -1.19
N LEU A 288 18.42 11.17 -1.83
CA LEU A 288 18.20 9.81 -2.33
C LEU A 288 19.22 9.42 -3.39
N SER A 289 19.63 10.35 -4.24
CA SER A 289 20.67 10.14 -5.27
C SER A 289 22.04 9.90 -4.64
N ALA A 290 22.40 10.65 -3.59
CA ALA A 290 23.66 10.47 -2.86
C ALA A 290 23.73 9.12 -2.12
N VAL A 291 22.59 8.63 -1.61
CA VAL A 291 22.51 7.34 -0.92
C VAL A 291 22.48 6.17 -1.90
N LYS A 292 21.96 6.37 -3.13
CA LYS A 292 21.73 5.31 -4.12
C LYS A 292 23.01 4.61 -4.57
N THR A 293 22.99 3.29 -4.55
CA THR A 293 24.01 2.41 -5.13
C THR A 293 23.36 1.32 -5.98
N LYS A 294 24.14 0.53 -6.72
CA LYS A 294 23.63 -0.65 -7.46
C LYS A 294 22.99 -1.70 -6.52
N ARG A 295 23.40 -1.72 -5.25
CA ARG A 295 22.96 -2.69 -4.25
C ARG A 295 21.53 -2.43 -3.73
N TYR A 296 21.11 -1.16 -3.65
CA TYR A 296 19.82 -0.78 -3.04
C TYR A 296 18.80 -0.40 -4.09
N ALA A 297 17.62 -1.05 -4.06
CA ALA A 297 16.48 -0.64 -4.85
C ALA A 297 15.97 0.75 -4.38
N TYR A 298 15.59 1.61 -5.32
CA TYR A 298 15.15 2.98 -5.01
C TYR A 298 13.96 3.00 -4.05
N ALA A 299 12.99 2.09 -4.22
CA ALA A 299 11.86 1.96 -3.32
C ALA A 299 12.27 1.62 -1.87
N ARG A 300 13.35 0.85 -1.65
CA ARG A 300 13.89 0.59 -0.30
C ARG A 300 14.39 1.88 0.34
N LEU A 301 15.11 2.70 -0.41
CA LEU A 301 15.64 3.98 0.07
C LEU A 301 14.51 4.95 0.42
N ARG A 302 13.50 5.07 -0.45
CA ARG A 302 12.33 5.91 -0.20
C ARG A 302 11.55 5.47 1.04
N ARG A 303 11.35 4.17 1.24
CA ARG A 303 10.70 3.63 2.45
C ARG A 303 11.50 3.93 3.71
N MET A 304 12.83 3.77 3.68
CA MET A 304 13.68 4.10 4.83
C MET A 304 13.63 5.59 5.16
N LEU A 305 13.71 6.46 4.15
CA LEU A 305 13.55 7.91 4.30
C LEU A 305 12.20 8.25 4.94
N LEU A 306 11.12 7.68 4.39
CA LEU A 306 9.76 7.94 4.86
C LEU A 306 9.55 7.42 6.29
N ALA A 307 10.07 6.23 6.60
CA ALA A 307 10.04 5.66 7.95
C ALA A 307 10.79 6.55 8.96
N ALA A 308 11.95 7.08 8.58
CA ALA A 308 12.70 8.01 9.42
C ALA A 308 11.97 9.35 9.62
N TYR A 309 11.35 9.88 8.57
CA TYR A 309 10.52 11.08 8.63
C TYR A 309 9.34 10.92 9.58
N LEU A 310 8.59 9.82 9.45
CA LEU A 310 7.38 9.54 10.21
C LEU A 310 7.64 8.95 11.60
N GLY A 311 8.88 8.51 11.86
CA GLY A 311 9.25 7.86 13.11
C GLY A 311 8.71 6.43 13.25
N VAL A 312 8.60 5.69 12.13
CA VAL A 312 8.08 4.31 12.10
C VAL A 312 9.24 3.33 12.10
N THR A 313 9.30 2.46 13.09
CA THR A 313 10.34 1.44 13.22
C THR A 313 9.77 0.02 13.05
N ALA A 314 10.63 -0.98 12.96
CA ALA A 314 10.20 -2.38 12.92
C ALA A 314 9.44 -2.81 14.18
N ALA A 315 9.70 -2.17 15.33
CA ALA A 315 9.01 -2.45 16.60
C ALA A 315 7.55 -1.96 16.59
N ASP A 316 7.19 -1.05 15.70
CA ASP A 316 5.83 -0.53 15.58
C ASP A 316 4.91 -1.43 14.72
N VAL A 317 5.42 -2.55 14.21
CA VAL A 317 4.69 -3.49 13.35
C VAL A 317 4.23 -4.70 14.20
N PRO A 318 2.98 -4.73 14.70
CA PRO A 318 2.49 -5.90 15.41
C PRO A 318 2.39 -7.13 14.50
N PRO A 319 2.29 -8.35 15.06
CA PRO A 319 2.13 -9.58 14.28
C PRO A 319 0.91 -9.54 13.35
N GLU A 320 -0.20 -9.02 13.85
CA GLU A 320 -1.48 -8.89 13.15
C GLU A 320 -2.04 -7.48 13.30
N VAL A 321 -2.96 -7.11 12.41
CA VAL A 321 -3.65 -5.82 12.49
C VAL A 321 -4.63 -5.82 13.65
N PRO A 322 -4.49 -4.92 14.64
CA PRO A 322 -5.24 -5.00 15.89
C PRO A 322 -6.62 -4.30 15.83
N TYR A 323 -6.99 -3.68 14.73
CA TYR A 323 -8.29 -3.04 14.52
C TYR A 323 -8.62 -2.88 13.02
N LEU A 324 -9.89 -2.69 12.70
CA LEU A 324 -10.39 -2.42 11.36
C LEU A 324 -10.98 -1.01 11.31
N ARG A 325 -10.27 -0.04 10.70
CA ARG A 325 -10.76 1.34 10.53
C ARG A 325 -11.47 1.49 9.19
N ALA A 326 -12.75 1.87 9.23
CA ALA A 326 -13.51 2.19 8.02
C ALA A 326 -13.16 3.59 7.52
N LEU A 327 -12.81 3.72 6.22
CA LEU A 327 -12.56 5.00 5.54
C LEU A 327 -13.75 5.47 4.71
N ALA A 328 -14.45 4.53 4.03
CA ALA A 328 -15.66 4.83 3.25
C ALA A 328 -16.51 3.58 3.08
N CYS A 329 -17.82 3.76 2.93
CA CYS A 329 -18.74 2.67 2.57
C CYS A 329 -20.03 3.20 1.93
N ASN A 330 -20.68 2.34 1.14
CA ASN A 330 -22.06 2.50 0.69
C ASN A 330 -23.03 1.74 1.62
N GLU A 331 -24.31 1.65 1.25
CA GLU A 331 -25.33 0.95 2.05
C GLU A 331 -24.99 -0.54 2.24
N ARG A 332 -24.49 -1.23 1.20
CA ARG A 332 -24.06 -2.64 1.31
C ARG A 332 -22.87 -2.77 2.26
N GLY A 333 -21.89 -1.87 2.17
CA GLY A 333 -20.75 -1.81 3.09
C GLY A 333 -21.17 -1.55 4.53
N ARG A 334 -22.20 -0.73 4.77
CA ARG A 334 -22.79 -0.55 6.11
C ARG A 334 -23.42 -1.84 6.67
N LYS A 335 -24.08 -2.63 5.82
CA LYS A 335 -24.59 -3.96 6.22
C LYS A 335 -23.43 -4.91 6.55
N LEU A 336 -22.37 -4.93 5.72
CA LEU A 336 -21.17 -5.70 6.00
C LEU A 336 -20.49 -5.29 7.33
N LEU A 337 -20.35 -4.00 7.62
CA LEU A 337 -19.78 -3.54 8.89
C LEU A 337 -20.56 -4.06 10.11
N LYS A 338 -21.90 -4.19 10.01
CA LYS A 338 -22.71 -4.80 11.07
C LYS A 338 -22.41 -6.29 11.25
N THR A 339 -22.15 -7.01 10.16
CA THR A 339 -21.76 -8.42 10.18
C THR A 339 -20.35 -8.56 10.73
N ILE A 340 -19.38 -7.78 10.23
CA ILE A 340 -17.98 -7.77 10.67
C ILE A 340 -17.86 -7.51 12.19
N LYS A 341 -18.67 -6.59 12.74
CA LYS A 341 -18.74 -6.36 14.20
C LYS A 341 -19.15 -7.58 15.02
N LYS A 342 -19.80 -8.58 14.41
CA LYS A 342 -20.25 -9.81 15.08
C LYS A 342 -19.31 -10.99 14.83
N THR A 343 -18.75 -11.10 13.63
CA THR A 343 -17.99 -12.27 13.16
C THR A 343 -16.49 -12.01 13.03
N GLY A 344 -16.08 -10.74 12.94
CA GLY A 344 -14.68 -10.36 12.80
C GLY A 344 -13.87 -10.62 14.07
N SER A 345 -12.57 -10.87 13.90
CA SER A 345 -11.63 -11.11 14.99
C SER A 345 -11.01 -9.82 15.57
N ALA A 346 -11.21 -8.67 14.91
CA ALA A 346 -10.66 -7.39 15.35
C ALA A 346 -11.77 -6.33 15.49
N PRO A 347 -11.65 -5.39 16.46
CA PRO A 347 -12.63 -4.32 16.68
C PRO A 347 -12.71 -3.39 15.47
N VAL A 348 -13.93 -2.95 15.14
CA VAL A 348 -14.20 -2.04 14.01
C VAL A 348 -14.31 -0.61 14.50
N LEU A 349 -13.47 0.27 13.94
CA LEU A 349 -13.47 1.71 14.20
C LEU A 349 -14.28 2.44 13.13
N THR A 350 -15.33 3.15 13.55
CA THR A 350 -16.15 4.02 12.70
C THR A 350 -16.18 5.47 13.21
N LYS A 351 -15.64 5.71 14.40
CA LYS A 351 -15.49 7.03 15.01
C LYS A 351 -14.26 7.02 15.94
N SER A 352 -13.67 8.16 16.18
CA SER A 352 -12.49 8.28 17.03
C SER A 352 -12.72 7.85 18.50
N ALA A 353 -13.95 7.96 19.00
CA ALA A 353 -14.29 7.49 20.34
C ALA A 353 -14.07 5.97 20.51
N ASP A 354 -14.19 5.18 19.43
CA ASP A 354 -13.99 3.73 19.44
C ASP A 354 -12.54 3.36 19.82
N VAL A 355 -11.57 4.26 19.57
CA VAL A 355 -10.14 4.06 19.90
C VAL A 355 -9.92 3.85 21.40
N ARG A 356 -10.71 4.49 22.25
CA ARG A 356 -10.58 4.39 23.71
C ARG A 356 -10.85 2.99 24.25
N ALA A 357 -11.58 2.17 23.50
CA ALA A 357 -11.92 0.79 23.85
C ALA A 357 -10.89 -0.23 23.35
N LEU A 358 -9.89 0.19 22.59
CA LEU A 358 -8.84 -0.68 22.08
C LEU A 358 -7.82 -1.04 23.18
N SER A 359 -7.04 -2.10 22.95
CA SER A 359 -5.86 -2.40 23.73
C SER A 359 -4.85 -1.24 23.65
N GLU A 360 -3.97 -1.14 24.65
CA GLU A 360 -2.92 -0.10 24.67
C GLU A 360 -2.03 -0.13 23.42
N GLU A 361 -1.68 -1.33 22.94
CA GLU A 361 -0.90 -1.53 21.71
C GLU A 361 -1.64 -1.01 20.48
N ALA A 362 -2.92 -1.33 20.35
CA ALA A 362 -3.76 -0.83 19.26
C ALA A 362 -3.96 0.70 19.30
N GLN A 363 -4.08 1.28 20.51
CA GLN A 363 -4.12 2.73 20.67
C GLN A 363 -2.81 3.40 20.25
N LYS A 364 -1.65 2.81 20.60
CA LYS A 364 -0.32 3.29 20.16
C LYS A 364 -0.20 3.28 18.64
N LEU A 365 -0.65 2.20 18.00
CA LEU A 365 -0.65 2.09 16.54
C LEU A 365 -1.56 3.13 15.88
N PHE A 366 -2.77 3.33 16.42
CA PHE A 366 -3.67 4.38 15.92
C PHE A 366 -3.05 5.78 16.09
N ALA A 367 -2.47 6.07 17.25
CA ALA A 367 -1.80 7.34 17.51
C ALA A 367 -0.61 7.58 16.57
N LEU A 368 0.14 6.53 16.23
CA LEU A 368 1.21 6.60 15.23
C LEU A 368 0.66 6.98 13.85
N THR A 369 -0.40 6.31 13.40
CA THR A 369 -1.07 6.60 12.13
C THR A 369 -1.66 8.02 12.11
N ALA A 370 -2.25 8.47 13.23
CA ALA A 370 -2.79 9.81 13.36
C ALA A 370 -1.70 10.90 13.27
N ARG A 371 -0.56 10.71 13.96
CA ARG A 371 0.59 11.63 13.83
C ARG A 371 1.13 11.69 12.40
N ALA A 372 1.15 10.57 11.71
CA ALA A 372 1.58 10.56 10.32
C ALA A 372 0.59 11.31 9.41
N ALA A 373 -0.72 11.19 9.64
CA ALA A 373 -1.71 12.00 8.93
C ALA A 373 -1.51 13.51 9.19
N ASP A 374 -1.12 13.91 10.42
CA ASP A 374 -0.77 15.29 10.73
C ASP A 374 0.51 15.77 10.00
N GLN A 375 1.44 14.86 9.70
CA GLN A 375 2.62 15.16 8.89
C GLN A 375 2.30 15.18 7.39
N TYR A 376 1.35 14.36 6.94
CA TYR A 376 0.90 14.34 5.56
C TYR A 376 0.29 15.67 5.11
N VAL A 377 -0.53 16.30 5.94
CA VAL A 377 -1.18 17.57 5.60
C VAL A 377 -0.19 18.73 5.40
N LEU A 378 1.05 18.62 5.92
CA LEU A 378 2.12 19.59 5.67
C LEU A 378 2.57 19.62 4.20
N ALA A 379 2.21 18.61 3.44
CA ALA A 379 2.43 18.54 1.99
C ALA A 379 1.27 19.09 1.16
N TYR A 380 0.25 19.68 1.76
CA TYR A 380 -0.82 20.34 1.01
C TYR A 380 -0.29 21.56 0.26
N PRO A 381 -0.69 21.79 -1.00
CA PRO A 381 -0.30 22.97 -1.77
C PRO A 381 -0.69 24.28 -1.08
N GLU A 382 -1.89 24.33 -0.48
CA GLU A 382 -2.35 25.50 0.24
C GLU A 382 -2.12 25.32 1.76
N LEU A 383 -1.22 26.13 2.30
CA LEU A 383 -0.80 26.05 3.71
C LEU A 383 -1.97 26.23 4.70
N ARG A 384 -2.97 27.03 4.34
CA ARG A 384 -4.17 27.24 5.18
C ARG A 384 -5.02 25.99 5.34
N ALA A 385 -4.93 25.04 4.38
CA ALA A 385 -5.60 23.74 4.42
C ALA A 385 -4.84 22.73 5.30
N ALA A 386 -3.56 22.95 5.61
CA ALA A 386 -2.68 22.02 6.34
C ALA A 386 -3.03 21.94 7.84
N ARG A 387 -4.26 21.51 8.16
CA ARG A 387 -4.74 21.35 9.53
C ARG A 387 -4.68 19.88 9.94
N GLY A 388 -4.00 19.60 11.03
CA GLY A 388 -3.90 18.25 11.61
C GLY A 388 -5.19 17.75 12.26
N SER A 389 -5.10 16.62 12.93
CA SER A 389 -6.17 15.96 13.70
C SER A 389 -7.29 15.29 12.87
N SER A 390 -7.15 15.17 11.55
CA SER A 390 -8.17 14.55 10.69
C SER A 390 -8.48 13.11 11.11
N ALA A 391 -7.49 12.34 11.52
CA ALA A 391 -7.67 10.97 11.99
C ALA A 391 -8.58 10.86 13.22
N TRP A 392 -8.63 11.92 14.07
CA TRP A 392 -9.43 12.00 15.27
C TRP A 392 -10.81 12.62 15.06
N THR A 393 -11.00 13.38 14.00
CA THR A 393 -12.21 14.16 13.76
C THR A 393 -13.06 13.67 12.60
N GLU A 394 -12.47 12.96 11.65
CA GLU A 394 -13.17 12.45 10.48
C GLU A 394 -13.63 11.00 10.67
N GLY A 395 -14.89 10.73 10.40
CA GLY A 395 -15.45 9.38 10.28
C GLY A 395 -15.41 8.89 8.84
N PRO A 396 -15.91 7.65 8.58
CA PRO A 396 -15.98 7.12 7.23
C PRO A 396 -16.92 7.95 6.34
N VAL A 397 -16.52 8.12 5.08
CA VAL A 397 -17.36 8.74 4.06
C VAL A 397 -18.50 7.76 3.72
N ILE A 398 -19.74 8.23 3.80
CA ILE A 398 -20.92 7.45 3.41
C ILE A 398 -21.36 7.91 2.02
N VAL A 399 -21.40 6.99 1.07
CA VAL A 399 -21.76 7.22 -0.34
C VAL A 399 -23.12 6.65 -0.65
#